data_f18b010d329c53007e8c1d505229ce33
#
_entry.id   f18b010d329c53007e8c1d505229ce33
#
_cell.length_a   1.000
_cell.length_b   1.000
_cell.length_c   1.000
_cell.angle_alpha   90.00
_cell.angle_beta   90.00
_cell.angle_gamma   90.00
#
_symmetry.space_group_name_H-M   'P 1'
#
loop_
_entity.id
_entity.type
_entity.pdbx_description
1 polymer ?
#
loop_
_entity_poly.entity_id
_entity_poly.type
_entity_poly.pdbx_seq_one_letter_code
_entity_poly.pdbx_strand_id
1 'polypeptide(L)'
;TAKATVNKLAKNNQVSLGLMARDEMYVDTSISDPMGDYVAVGTRNQGAVNCFGRKSGALYDGPAATVKYGAGDTVDLKLVGTADGFTLTYGDNETASAGFDYALTAVDSDYIYVGFYVARNANVTFSDVQLTTSGVSSGSPLKAAWNRIVSIFPF
;
A
#
# COMPACT_ATOMS: atom_id res chain seq x y z
N THR A 1 8.75 3.99 -3.95
CA THR A 1 9.45 3.79 -2.66
C THR A 1 9.25 4.98 -1.74
N ALA A 2 9.36 4.76 -0.46
CA ALA A 2 9.42 5.81 0.56
C ALA A 2 10.09 5.29 1.82
N LYS A 3 10.57 6.21 2.66
CA LYS A 3 10.86 5.93 4.06
C LYS A 3 9.70 6.36 4.92
N ALA A 4 9.35 5.55 5.90
CA ALA A 4 8.33 5.87 6.90
C ALA A 4 8.98 5.93 8.29
N THR A 5 9.01 7.13 8.88
CA THR A 5 9.41 7.31 10.27
C THR A 5 8.16 7.27 11.14
N VAL A 6 8.07 6.29 12.00
CA VAL A 6 6.93 6.06 12.87
C VAL A 6 7.05 6.98 14.08
N ASN A 7 6.25 8.04 14.14
CA ASN A 7 6.25 8.97 15.27
C ASN A 7 5.40 8.43 16.44
N LYS A 8 4.29 7.74 16.11
CA LYS A 8 3.37 7.16 17.09
C LYS A 8 2.56 6.01 16.47
N LEU A 9 2.42 4.93 17.21
CA LEU A 9 1.45 3.87 16.97
C LEU A 9 0.58 3.69 18.21
N ALA A 10 -0.73 3.80 18.06
CA ALA A 10 -1.64 3.44 19.14
C ALA A 10 -1.64 1.92 19.36
N LYS A 11 -1.91 1.50 20.59
CA LYS A 11 -2.07 0.08 20.93
C LYS A 11 -3.43 -0.43 20.44
N ASN A 12 -3.58 -0.58 19.14
CA ASN A 12 -4.81 -1.02 18.49
C ASN A 12 -4.44 -2.00 17.36
N ASN A 13 -5.14 -3.11 17.28
CA ASN A 13 -4.87 -4.16 16.27
C ASN A 13 -4.97 -3.65 14.82
N GLN A 14 -5.72 -2.58 14.58
CA GLN A 14 -5.96 -2.07 13.23
C GLN A 14 -5.15 -0.83 12.89
N VAL A 15 -4.27 -0.39 13.79
CA VAL A 15 -3.34 0.70 13.50
C VAL A 15 -2.47 0.30 12.33
N SER A 16 -2.44 1.13 11.31
CA SER A 16 -1.68 0.84 10.10
C SER A 16 -1.18 2.11 9.41
N LEU A 17 -0.08 1.96 8.71
CA LEU A 17 0.55 3.00 7.90
C LEU A 17 1.42 2.36 6.82
N GLY A 18 1.61 3.04 5.71
CA GLY A 18 2.52 2.58 4.66
C GLY A 18 2.19 3.09 3.26
N LEU A 19 2.61 2.31 2.26
CA LEU A 19 2.29 2.50 0.85
C LEU A 19 1.15 1.57 0.44
N MET A 20 0.29 2.04 -0.45
CA MET A 20 -0.85 1.28 -0.94
C MET A 20 -1.08 1.55 -2.42
N ALA A 21 -1.46 0.50 -3.15
CA ALA A 21 -2.07 0.59 -4.47
C ALA A 21 -3.52 0.12 -4.38
N ARG A 22 -4.44 0.82 -5.06
CA ARG A 22 -5.89 0.56 -5.02
C ARG A 22 -6.51 0.65 -6.40
N ASP A 23 -7.57 -0.10 -6.60
CA ASP A 23 -8.36 -0.10 -7.82
C ASP A 23 -9.41 1.02 -7.86
N GLU A 24 -9.80 1.57 -6.71
CA GLU A 24 -10.73 2.69 -6.59
C GLU A 24 -10.30 3.69 -5.53
N MET A 25 -10.77 4.93 -5.66
CA MET A 25 -10.59 5.96 -4.63
C MET A 25 -11.78 5.93 -3.68
N TYR A 26 -11.52 5.57 -2.43
CA TYR A 26 -12.53 5.61 -1.39
C TYR A 26 -12.73 7.03 -0.90
N VAL A 27 -13.92 7.58 -1.12
CA VAL A 27 -14.27 8.97 -0.75
C VAL A 27 -15.36 9.01 0.32
N ASP A 28 -16.01 7.90 0.63
CA ASP A 28 -17.07 7.84 1.61
C ASP A 28 -16.52 7.61 3.02
N THR A 29 -17.14 8.25 3.99
CA THR A 29 -16.85 8.09 5.41
C THR A 29 -17.60 6.91 6.04
N SER A 30 -18.46 6.26 5.30
CA SER A 30 -19.20 5.06 5.72
C SER A 30 -18.26 3.86 5.80
N ILE A 31 -18.02 3.38 7.01
CA ILE A 31 -17.19 2.20 7.27
C ILE A 31 -17.85 0.87 6.86
N SER A 32 -19.06 0.91 6.38
CA SER A 32 -19.83 -0.28 6.00
C SER A 32 -19.67 -0.67 4.54
N ASP A 33 -19.05 0.19 3.73
CA ASP A 33 -18.86 -0.09 2.32
C ASP A 33 -17.67 -1.04 2.11
N PRO A 34 -17.84 -2.11 1.35
CA PRO A 34 -16.73 -2.94 0.94
C PRO A 34 -15.75 -2.10 0.12
N MET A 35 -14.65 -1.77 0.72
CA MET A 35 -13.54 -1.12 0.01
C MET A 35 -13.12 -2.01 -1.16
N GLY A 36 -12.81 -1.42 -2.30
CA GLY A 36 -12.27 -2.11 -3.45
C GLY A 36 -10.98 -2.89 -3.16
N ASP A 37 -10.46 -3.53 -4.16
CA ASP A 37 -9.24 -4.32 -4.02
C ASP A 37 -8.02 -3.41 -3.84
N TYR A 38 -7.08 -3.86 -3.05
CA TYR A 38 -5.85 -3.13 -2.78
C TYR A 38 -4.69 -4.04 -2.40
N VAL A 39 -3.50 -3.51 -2.52
CA VAL A 39 -2.25 -4.10 -2.03
C VAL A 39 -1.50 -3.06 -1.23
N ALA A 40 -0.99 -3.43 -0.07
CA ALA A 40 -0.31 -2.52 0.85
C ALA A 40 0.96 -3.12 1.44
N VAL A 41 1.97 -2.30 1.58
CA VAL A 41 3.19 -2.56 2.33
C VAL A 41 3.36 -1.51 3.41
N GLY A 42 3.55 -1.98 4.64
CA GLY A 42 3.69 -1.09 5.80
C GLY A 42 3.40 -1.83 7.09
N THR A 43 3.01 -1.11 8.10
CA THR A 43 2.75 -1.68 9.43
C THR A 43 1.25 -1.87 9.64
N ARG A 44 0.86 -3.05 10.08
CA ARG A 44 -0.49 -3.39 10.56
C ARG A 44 -0.40 -4.33 11.76
N ASN A 45 -1.46 -4.40 12.57
CA ASN A 45 -1.55 -5.27 13.74
C ASN A 45 -0.36 -5.10 14.70
N GLN A 46 -0.03 -3.87 15.03
CA GLN A 46 1.11 -3.53 15.91
C GLN A 46 2.46 -4.07 15.39
N GLY A 47 2.64 -4.05 14.08
CA GLY A 47 3.85 -4.53 13.43
C GLY A 47 3.91 -6.04 13.17
N ALA A 48 2.85 -6.77 13.46
CA ALA A 48 2.82 -8.22 13.21
C ALA A 48 2.61 -8.56 11.73
N VAL A 49 2.08 -7.62 10.92
CA VAL A 49 1.82 -7.79 9.50
C VAL A 49 2.42 -6.61 8.75
N ASN A 50 3.25 -6.88 7.76
CA ASN A 50 3.94 -5.87 6.97
C ASN A 50 3.45 -5.77 5.52
N CYS A 51 2.81 -6.82 5.02
CA CYS A 51 2.22 -6.87 3.69
C CYS A 51 0.80 -7.40 3.82
N PHE A 52 -0.16 -6.72 3.22
CA PHE A 52 -1.56 -7.14 3.27
C PHE A 52 -2.34 -6.57 2.09
N GLY A 53 -3.52 -7.11 1.86
CA GLY A 53 -4.33 -6.69 0.74
C GLY A 53 -5.78 -7.12 0.84
N ARG A 54 -6.53 -6.77 -0.19
CA ARG A 54 -7.89 -7.23 -0.45
C ARG A 54 -7.97 -7.66 -1.90
N LYS A 55 -8.54 -8.83 -2.13
CA LYS A 55 -8.80 -9.38 -3.46
C LYS A 55 -10.22 -9.93 -3.50
N SER A 56 -11.03 -9.42 -4.41
CA SER A 56 -12.44 -9.84 -4.56
C SER A 56 -13.21 -9.77 -3.24
N GLY A 57 -12.99 -8.70 -2.47
CA GLY A 57 -13.64 -8.46 -1.19
C GLY A 57 -13.04 -9.19 0.02
N ALA A 58 -12.18 -10.18 -0.17
CA ALA A 58 -11.55 -10.92 0.91
C ALA A 58 -10.23 -10.26 1.35
N LEU A 59 -10.10 -10.04 2.66
CA LEU A 59 -8.85 -9.59 3.26
C LEU A 59 -7.89 -10.75 3.39
N TYR A 60 -6.61 -10.49 3.16
CA TYR A 60 -5.55 -11.43 3.46
C TYR A 60 -4.27 -10.70 3.90
N ASP A 61 -3.50 -11.38 4.69
CA ASP A 61 -2.21 -10.94 5.18
C ASP A 61 -1.10 -11.74 4.49
N GLY A 62 0.01 -11.09 4.24
CA GLY A 62 1.24 -11.76 3.84
C GLY A 62 1.86 -12.55 5.01
N PRO A 63 3.05 -13.08 4.82
CA PRO A 63 3.78 -13.77 5.88
C PRO A 63 3.89 -12.90 7.14
N ALA A 64 3.96 -13.55 8.30
CA ALA A 64 4.20 -12.85 9.55
C ALA A 64 5.51 -12.07 9.50
N ALA A 65 5.50 -10.85 10.01
CA ALA A 65 6.67 -10.01 10.04
C ALA A 65 7.76 -10.61 10.92
N THR A 66 8.97 -10.67 10.42
CA THR A 66 10.16 -11.04 11.21
C THR A 66 10.72 -9.84 11.97
N VAL A 67 10.52 -8.63 11.41
CA VAL A 67 10.95 -7.36 12.00
C VAL A 67 9.73 -6.49 12.28
N LYS A 68 9.67 -5.94 13.49
CA LYS A 68 8.62 -5.01 13.91
C LYS A 68 9.23 -3.65 14.17
N TYR A 69 8.67 -2.65 13.52
CA TYR A 69 9.05 -1.26 13.74
C TYR A 69 7.98 -0.57 14.61
N GLY A 70 8.43 0.22 15.55
CA GLY A 70 7.60 0.97 16.48
C GLY A 70 7.89 2.45 16.45
N ALA A 71 7.37 3.17 17.43
CA ALA A 71 7.62 4.62 17.55
C ALA A 71 9.11 4.92 17.71
N GLY A 72 9.62 5.84 16.90
CA GLY A 72 11.03 6.20 16.79
C GLY A 72 11.79 5.51 15.66
N ASP A 73 11.25 4.44 15.11
CA ASP A 73 11.91 3.70 14.03
C ASP A 73 11.62 4.29 12.66
N THR A 74 12.54 4.09 11.75
CA THR A 74 12.37 4.41 10.31
C THR A 74 12.51 3.12 9.51
N VAL A 75 11.58 2.92 8.57
CA VAL A 75 11.54 1.74 7.71
C VAL A 75 11.49 2.14 6.25
N ASP A 76 12.24 1.44 5.41
CA ASP A 76 12.17 1.55 3.97
C ASP A 76 10.98 0.74 3.44
N LEU A 77 10.17 1.37 2.60
CA LEU A 77 9.01 0.76 1.97
C LEU A 77 9.16 0.76 0.46
N LYS A 78 8.89 -0.39 -0.15
CA LYS A 78 8.88 -0.51 -1.61
C LYS A 78 7.67 -1.30 -2.07
N LEU A 79 6.95 -0.75 -3.03
CA LEU A 79 5.85 -1.39 -3.72
C LEU A 79 6.15 -1.35 -5.21
N VAL A 80 6.23 -2.52 -5.84
CA VAL A 80 6.42 -2.68 -7.28
C VAL A 80 5.22 -3.42 -7.84
N GLY A 81 4.49 -2.76 -8.74
CA GLY A 81 3.39 -3.37 -9.47
C GLY A 81 3.81 -3.72 -10.90
N THR A 82 3.37 -4.88 -11.37
CA THR A 82 3.50 -5.36 -12.74
C THR A 82 2.16 -5.84 -13.26
N ALA A 83 2.11 -6.31 -14.50
CA ALA A 83 0.89 -6.93 -15.04
C ALA A 83 0.51 -8.23 -14.32
N ASP A 84 1.48 -8.90 -13.71
CA ASP A 84 1.30 -10.22 -13.08
C ASP A 84 1.06 -10.14 -11.57
N GLY A 85 1.20 -8.93 -10.99
CA GLY A 85 1.01 -8.75 -9.56
C GLY A 85 1.99 -7.79 -8.93
N PHE A 86 2.19 -7.95 -7.61
CA PHE A 86 2.96 -7.01 -6.80
C PHE A 86 4.10 -7.70 -6.04
N THR A 87 5.20 -6.97 -5.94
CA THR A 87 6.30 -7.27 -5.02
C THR A 87 6.36 -6.19 -3.96
N LEU A 88 6.35 -6.59 -2.71
CA LEU A 88 6.29 -5.70 -1.54
C LEU A 88 7.53 -5.95 -0.68
N THR A 89 8.27 -4.90 -0.39
CA THR A 89 9.46 -4.97 0.47
C THR A 89 9.28 -4.04 1.66
N TYR A 90 9.50 -4.57 2.83
CA TYR A 90 9.42 -3.88 4.11
C TYR A 90 10.76 -3.98 4.85
N GLY A 91 11.44 -2.85 5.03
CA GLY A 91 12.81 -2.82 5.53
C GLY A 91 13.81 -3.43 4.54
N ASP A 92 14.98 -3.77 5.03
CA ASP A 92 16.10 -4.20 4.18
C ASP A 92 15.96 -5.63 3.64
N ASN A 93 15.22 -6.50 4.34
CA ASN A 93 15.24 -7.93 4.07
C ASN A 93 13.85 -8.58 3.99
N GLU A 94 12.78 -7.87 4.19
CA GLU A 94 11.44 -8.45 4.12
C GLU A 94 10.79 -8.18 2.76
N THR A 95 10.58 -9.25 2.02
CA THR A 95 9.85 -9.21 0.75
C THR A 95 8.72 -10.21 0.81
N ALA A 96 7.51 -9.78 0.50
CA ALA A 96 6.37 -10.63 0.30
C ALA A 96 5.84 -10.46 -1.12
N SER A 97 5.86 -11.54 -1.88
CA SER A 97 5.20 -11.62 -3.19
C SER A 97 4.14 -12.74 -3.21
N ALA A 98 4.25 -13.71 -2.33
CA ALA A 98 3.27 -14.78 -2.22
C ALA A 98 1.90 -14.22 -1.83
N GLY A 99 0.88 -14.54 -2.61
CA GLY A 99 -0.49 -14.06 -2.41
C GLY A 99 -0.79 -12.69 -3.01
N PHE A 100 0.20 -12.02 -3.61
CA PHE A 100 0.03 -10.73 -4.30
C PHE A 100 0.22 -10.87 -5.82
N ASP A 101 0.00 -12.05 -6.35
CA ASP A 101 0.07 -12.44 -7.75
C ASP A 101 -1.23 -12.12 -8.51
N TYR A 102 -1.75 -10.93 -8.31
CA TYR A 102 -2.94 -10.45 -9.00
C TYR A 102 -2.79 -8.99 -9.39
N ALA A 103 -3.33 -8.63 -10.54
CA ALA A 103 -3.42 -7.25 -10.97
C ALA A 103 -4.62 -6.57 -10.34
N LEU A 104 -4.47 -5.28 -10.01
CA LEU A 104 -5.60 -4.43 -9.70
C LEU A 104 -6.24 -3.96 -11.01
N THR A 105 -7.56 -4.02 -11.08
CA THR A 105 -8.35 -3.54 -12.21
C THR A 105 -9.08 -2.29 -11.76
N ALA A 106 -8.87 -1.19 -12.47
CA ALA A 106 -9.57 0.06 -12.20
C ALA A 106 -11.10 -0.13 -12.29
N VAL A 107 -11.83 0.38 -11.31
CA VAL A 107 -13.28 0.15 -11.16
C VAL A 107 -14.07 1.42 -11.46
N ASP A 108 -13.71 2.53 -10.83
CA ASP A 108 -14.44 3.80 -10.92
C ASP A 108 -13.83 4.79 -11.92
N SER A 109 -12.70 4.44 -12.49
CA SER A 109 -11.93 5.28 -13.42
C SER A 109 -11.00 4.41 -14.26
N ASP A 110 -10.21 5.04 -15.14
CA ASP A 110 -9.13 4.37 -15.89
C ASP A 110 -7.81 4.31 -15.10
N TYR A 111 -7.86 4.46 -13.78
CA TYR A 111 -6.66 4.63 -12.96
C TYR A 111 -6.57 3.64 -11.82
N ILE A 112 -5.34 3.23 -11.52
CA ILE A 112 -4.96 2.63 -10.25
C ILE A 112 -4.34 3.75 -9.38
N TYR A 113 -4.79 3.84 -8.15
CA TYR A 113 -4.34 4.85 -7.21
C TYR A 113 -3.19 4.32 -6.38
N VAL A 114 -2.08 5.05 -6.35
CA VAL A 114 -0.90 4.69 -5.55
C VAL A 114 -0.57 5.85 -4.61
N GLY A 115 -0.38 5.57 -3.34
CA GLY A 115 -0.10 6.62 -2.36
C GLY A 115 0.21 6.08 -0.97
N PHE A 116 0.11 7.00 -0.02
CA PHE A 116 0.29 6.71 1.40
C PHE A 116 -1.06 6.40 2.05
N TYR A 117 -1.01 5.56 3.07
CA TYR A 117 -2.15 5.38 3.95
C TYR A 117 -1.72 5.47 5.42
N VAL A 118 -2.59 6.02 6.24
CA VAL A 118 -2.47 6.11 7.69
C VAL A 118 -3.84 5.87 8.30
N ALA A 119 -3.94 4.92 9.20
CA ALA A 119 -5.22 4.56 9.81
C ALA A 119 -5.12 4.32 11.31
N ARG A 120 -6.24 4.59 12.00
CA ARG A 120 -6.45 4.21 13.39
C ARG A 120 -5.44 4.80 14.40
N ASN A 121 -5.20 6.10 14.32
CA ASN A 121 -4.37 6.82 15.29
C ASN A 121 -2.88 6.44 15.23
N ALA A 122 -2.33 6.37 14.03
CA ALA A 122 -0.91 6.42 13.76
C ALA A 122 -0.49 7.86 13.45
N ASN A 123 0.77 8.16 13.70
CA ASN A 123 1.46 9.36 13.22
C ASN A 123 2.75 8.92 12.56
N VAL A 124 2.98 9.35 11.34
CA VAL A 124 4.11 8.94 10.51
C VAL A 124 4.61 10.11 9.67
N THR A 125 5.90 10.17 9.47
CA THR A 125 6.54 11.07 8.50
C THR A 125 7.04 10.23 7.33
N PHE A 126 6.57 10.54 6.12
CA PHE A 126 7.10 9.95 4.91
C PHE A 126 8.18 10.86 4.31
N SER A 127 9.31 10.27 3.92
CA SER A 127 10.44 10.95 3.28
C SER A 127 11.01 10.09 2.15
N ASP A 128 11.96 10.64 1.40
CA ASP A 128 12.66 9.98 0.29
C ASP A 128 11.69 9.31 -0.71
N VAL A 129 10.58 10.00 -0.98
CA VAL A 129 9.51 9.50 -1.82
C VAL A 129 9.96 9.47 -3.28
N GLN A 130 9.89 8.29 -3.89
CA GLN A 130 10.19 8.12 -5.31
C GLN A 130 9.08 7.30 -5.96
N LEU A 131 8.61 7.82 -7.07
CA LEU A 131 7.70 7.11 -7.95
C LEU A 131 8.35 6.95 -9.30
N THR A 132 8.45 5.71 -9.76
CA THR A 132 9.01 5.37 -11.05
C THR A 132 7.97 4.61 -11.85
N THR A 133 7.71 5.06 -13.07
CA THR A 133 6.90 4.33 -14.04
C THR A 133 7.81 3.86 -15.16
N SER A 134 7.88 2.56 -15.42
CA SER A 134 8.51 2.04 -16.63
C SER A 134 7.54 2.20 -17.79
N GLY A 135 8.04 2.67 -18.95
CA GLY A 135 7.23 2.90 -20.14
C GLY A 135 6.47 1.65 -20.56
N VAL A 136 5.15 1.70 -20.48
CA VAL A 136 4.27 0.67 -21.01
C VAL A 136 4.15 0.90 -22.50
N SER A 137 4.47 -0.11 -23.32
CA SER A 137 4.32 -0.04 -24.77
C SER A 137 2.87 0.25 -25.16
N SER A 138 2.69 1.00 -26.24
CA SER A 138 1.39 1.41 -26.77
C SER A 138 0.51 0.19 -27.10
N GLY A 139 -0.39 -0.18 -26.24
CA GLY A 139 -1.32 -1.28 -26.45
C GLY A 139 -1.74 -2.04 -25.20
N SER A 140 -1.13 -1.79 -24.06
CA SER A 140 -1.52 -2.42 -22.80
C SER A 140 -2.58 -1.58 -22.05
N PRO A 141 -3.61 -2.19 -21.45
CA PRO A 141 -4.57 -1.49 -20.58
C PRO A 141 -3.92 -0.72 -19.44
N LEU A 142 -2.73 -1.13 -19.02
CA LEU A 142 -1.93 -0.43 -18.01
C LEU A 142 -1.45 0.95 -18.46
N LYS A 143 -1.47 1.27 -19.76
CA LYS A 143 -1.01 2.55 -20.27
C LYS A 143 -1.87 3.73 -19.81
N ALA A 144 -3.15 3.51 -19.60
CA ALA A 144 -4.08 4.53 -19.11
C ALA A 144 -3.96 4.71 -17.58
N ALA A 145 -3.69 3.63 -16.85
CA ALA A 145 -3.71 3.60 -15.39
C ALA A 145 -2.51 4.32 -14.74
N TRP A 146 -1.36 4.36 -15.40
CA TRP A 146 -0.14 4.94 -14.82
C TRP A 146 0.16 6.38 -15.22
N ASN A 147 -0.60 6.97 -16.12
CA ASN A 147 -0.36 8.33 -16.64
C ASN A 147 -0.90 9.47 -15.78
N ARG A 148 -1.66 9.17 -14.74
CA ARG A 148 -2.11 10.18 -13.77
C ARG A 148 -1.96 9.68 -12.35
N ILE A 149 -0.94 10.17 -11.70
CA ILE A 149 -0.77 9.99 -10.27
C ILE A 149 -1.38 11.19 -9.59
N VAL A 150 -2.44 10.95 -8.86
CA VAL A 150 -2.97 11.94 -7.92
C VAL A 150 -2.28 11.66 -6.60
N SER A 151 -1.24 12.43 -6.30
CA SER A 151 -0.70 12.46 -4.95
C SER A 151 -1.70 13.24 -4.09
N ILE A 152 -2.45 12.53 -3.27
CA ILE A 152 -3.27 13.17 -2.25
C ILE A 152 -2.40 13.27 -1.01
N PHE A 153 -1.93 14.48 -0.74
CA PHE A 153 -1.39 14.83 0.57
C PHE A 153 -2.57 15.29 1.44
N PRO A 154 -2.95 14.55 2.48
CA PRO A 154 -3.78 15.16 3.52
C PRO A 154 -2.91 16.13 4.31
N PHE A 155 -3.36 17.34 4.43
CA PHE A 155 -2.80 18.35 5.32
C PHE A 155 -2.97 17.98 6.78
#